data_cfc0420601ef409bfb024b66847fe2ee
#
_entry.id   cfc0420601ef409bfb024b66847fe2ee
#
_cell.length_a   1.000
_cell.length_b   1.000
_cell.length_c   1.000
_cell.angle_alpha   90.00
_cell.angle_beta   90.00
_cell.angle_gamma   90.00
#
_symmetry.space_group_name_H-M   'P 1'
#
loop_
_entity.id
_entity.type
_entity.pdbx_description
1 polymer ?
#
loop_
_entity_poly.entity_id
_entity_poly.type
_entity_poly.pdbx_seq_one_letter_code
_entity_poly.pdbx_strand_id
1 'polypeptide(L)'
;ISIIGKSLKESISDVKNPTYLISMLNEHLFENLGFSGDDDDYYNPNNNFLNEVIDKKVGLPITISILYAEIAKFVGLELKIVGFPGHVLVKYNEEMILDPFYDGRLLDVDDLQEILDRNFDGQVEFKPEFLDEVKPEQILLRMARNLKNSYVQSFVYDKALRCVNMVLAVQPESPEDIRDKGILEERLQNSEIALEYLNKYLEINPNAEDVDFILELIRSIKSKN
;
A
#
# COMPACT_ATOMS: atom_id res chain seq x y z
N ILE A 1 -9.00 -17.48 2.70
CA ILE A 1 -8.15 -17.72 1.52
C ILE A 1 -8.26 -19.17 1.07
N SER A 2 -7.96 -20.18 1.92
CA SER A 2 -7.97 -21.60 1.50
C SER A 2 -9.30 -22.11 0.94
N ILE A 3 -10.43 -21.66 1.47
CA ILE A 3 -11.76 -22.04 0.94
C ILE A 3 -11.95 -21.46 -0.47
N ILE A 4 -11.62 -20.18 -0.67
CA ILE A 4 -11.74 -19.50 -1.95
C ILE A 4 -10.82 -20.14 -2.99
N GLY A 5 -9.55 -20.40 -2.64
CA GLY A 5 -8.60 -21.01 -3.55
C GLY A 5 -8.96 -22.45 -3.94
N LYS A 6 -9.53 -23.25 -3.02
CA LYS A 6 -10.03 -24.60 -3.35
C LYS A 6 -11.25 -24.53 -4.28
N SER A 7 -12.19 -23.62 -4.03
CA SER A 7 -13.34 -23.41 -4.90
C SER A 7 -12.93 -23.01 -6.32
N LEU A 8 -11.95 -22.09 -6.44
CA LEU A 8 -11.37 -21.77 -7.76
C LEU A 8 -10.77 -23.00 -8.43
N LYS A 9 -9.98 -23.79 -7.70
CA LYS A 9 -9.34 -25.00 -8.25
C LYS A 9 -10.35 -26.03 -8.74
N GLU A 10 -11.47 -26.18 -8.05
CA GLU A 10 -12.55 -27.11 -8.43
C GLU A 10 -13.31 -26.65 -9.69
N SER A 11 -13.32 -25.36 -9.99
CA SER A 11 -13.95 -24.79 -11.18
C SER A 11 -13.10 -24.88 -12.46
N ILE A 12 -11.79 -25.19 -12.31
CA ILE A 12 -10.84 -25.21 -13.42
C ILE A 12 -10.58 -26.65 -13.86
N SER A 13 -10.72 -26.92 -15.17
CA SER A 13 -10.22 -28.15 -15.80
C SER A 13 -8.68 -28.15 -15.86
N ASP A 14 -8.05 -29.32 -16.14
CA ASP A 14 -6.59 -29.53 -16.19
C ASP A 14 -5.84 -28.68 -17.26
N VAL A 15 -6.19 -27.42 -17.40
CA VAL A 15 -5.57 -26.46 -18.34
C VAL A 15 -4.47 -25.69 -17.60
N LYS A 16 -3.26 -25.69 -18.17
CA LYS A 16 -2.09 -25.01 -17.62
C LYS A 16 -1.72 -23.71 -18.34
N ASN A 17 -2.61 -23.16 -19.17
CA ASN A 17 -2.35 -21.90 -19.86
C ASN A 17 -2.48 -20.72 -18.88
N PRO A 18 -1.42 -19.91 -18.63
CA PRO A 18 -1.46 -18.82 -17.65
C PRO A 18 -2.55 -17.79 -17.94
N THR A 19 -2.76 -17.40 -19.19
CA THR A 19 -3.79 -16.43 -19.58
C THR A 19 -5.18 -16.93 -19.23
N TYR A 20 -5.47 -18.22 -19.50
CA TYR A 20 -6.73 -18.84 -19.12
C TYR A 20 -6.89 -18.88 -17.58
N LEU A 21 -5.85 -19.26 -16.85
CA LEU A 21 -5.90 -19.33 -15.39
C LEU A 21 -6.11 -17.95 -14.76
N ILE A 22 -5.50 -16.90 -15.33
CA ILE A 22 -5.72 -15.51 -14.91
C ILE A 22 -7.16 -15.09 -15.18
N SER A 23 -7.71 -15.41 -16.35
CA SER A 23 -9.12 -15.11 -16.67
C SER A 23 -10.08 -15.79 -15.69
N MET A 24 -9.86 -17.06 -15.36
CA MET A 24 -10.67 -17.80 -14.38
C MET A 24 -10.52 -17.24 -12.96
N LEU A 25 -9.34 -16.78 -12.59
CA LEU A 25 -9.08 -16.13 -11.31
C LEU A 25 -9.85 -14.80 -11.21
N ASN A 26 -9.81 -13.98 -12.27
CA ASN A 26 -10.54 -12.72 -12.34
C ASN A 26 -12.05 -12.94 -12.24
N GLU A 27 -12.60 -13.82 -13.07
CA GLU A 27 -14.03 -14.20 -13.03
C GLU A 27 -14.43 -14.66 -11.63
N HIS A 28 -13.62 -15.56 -11.03
CA HIS A 28 -13.94 -16.10 -9.71
C HIS A 28 -13.93 -15.04 -8.61
N LEU A 29 -12.90 -14.19 -8.55
CA LEU A 29 -12.76 -13.21 -7.48
C LEU A 29 -13.67 -12.00 -7.68
N PHE A 30 -13.68 -11.41 -8.86
CA PHE A 30 -14.33 -10.13 -9.08
C PHE A 30 -15.79 -10.29 -9.50
N GLU A 31 -16.10 -11.19 -10.46
CA GLU A 31 -17.47 -11.37 -10.94
C GLU A 31 -18.30 -12.27 -10.00
N ASN A 32 -17.76 -13.44 -9.60
CA ASN A 32 -18.53 -14.43 -8.83
C ASN A 32 -18.56 -14.12 -7.33
N LEU A 33 -17.43 -13.71 -6.74
CA LEU A 33 -17.32 -13.41 -5.29
C LEU A 33 -17.50 -11.94 -4.96
N GLY A 34 -17.41 -11.03 -5.93
CA GLY A 34 -17.67 -9.62 -5.80
C GLY A 34 -16.58 -8.85 -5.02
N PHE A 35 -15.33 -9.31 -5.10
CA PHE A 35 -14.22 -8.50 -4.62
C PHE A 35 -13.99 -7.27 -5.48
N SER A 36 -13.57 -6.16 -4.91
CA SER A 36 -13.23 -4.93 -5.64
C SER A 36 -12.25 -4.06 -4.86
N GLY A 37 -11.62 -3.12 -5.55
CA GLY A 37 -10.98 -1.98 -4.90
C GLY A 37 -12.01 -1.06 -4.26
N ASP A 38 -11.63 -0.37 -3.18
CA ASP A 38 -12.47 0.62 -2.49
C ASP A 38 -11.98 2.03 -2.84
N ASP A 39 -12.48 2.57 -3.95
CA ASP A 39 -12.20 3.96 -4.35
C ASP A 39 -13.03 4.97 -3.54
N ASP A 40 -14.23 4.57 -3.08
CA ASP A 40 -15.18 5.46 -2.42
C ASP A 40 -14.76 5.77 -0.97
N ASP A 41 -14.23 4.79 -0.26
CA ASP A 41 -13.76 4.93 1.13
C ASP A 41 -12.32 4.40 1.28
N TYR A 42 -11.44 4.87 0.39
CA TYR A 42 -10.05 4.42 0.28
C TYR A 42 -9.31 4.43 1.62
N TYR A 43 -9.52 5.47 2.43
CA TYR A 43 -8.84 5.62 3.72
C TYR A 43 -9.52 4.90 4.88
N ASN A 44 -10.51 4.06 4.65
CA ASN A 44 -11.09 3.22 5.71
C ASN A 44 -10.01 2.29 6.29
N PRO A 45 -9.72 2.36 7.61
CA PRO A 45 -8.71 1.50 8.22
C PRO A 45 -8.96 0.00 8.00
N ASN A 46 -10.22 -0.42 7.85
CA ASN A 46 -10.59 -1.82 7.64
C ASN A 46 -10.07 -2.39 6.32
N ASN A 47 -9.87 -1.54 5.30
CA ASN A 47 -9.32 -1.94 4.01
C ASN A 47 -7.86 -2.43 4.09
N ASN A 48 -7.19 -2.20 5.22
CA ASN A 48 -5.82 -2.67 5.48
C ASN A 48 -5.76 -4.06 6.14
N PHE A 49 -6.89 -4.62 6.59
CA PHE A 49 -6.93 -5.90 7.30
C PHE A 49 -7.50 -7.01 6.40
N LEU A 50 -6.70 -8.03 6.09
CA LEU A 50 -7.11 -9.11 5.18
C LEU A 50 -8.39 -9.84 5.62
N ASN A 51 -8.64 -9.99 6.92
CA ASN A 51 -9.88 -10.57 7.42
C ASN A 51 -11.09 -9.69 7.08
N GLU A 52 -10.98 -8.36 7.25
CA GLU A 52 -12.05 -7.41 6.89
C GLU A 52 -12.28 -7.37 5.38
N VAL A 53 -11.17 -7.39 4.60
CA VAL A 53 -11.24 -7.43 3.13
C VAL A 53 -11.94 -8.72 2.64
N ILE A 54 -11.65 -9.87 3.26
CA ILE A 54 -12.33 -11.14 2.91
C ILE A 54 -13.81 -11.09 3.24
N ASP A 55 -14.18 -10.50 4.38
CA ASP A 55 -15.57 -10.45 4.83
C ASP A 55 -16.40 -9.41 4.04
N LYS A 56 -15.82 -8.24 3.78
CA LYS A 56 -16.51 -7.10 3.12
C LYS A 56 -16.35 -7.09 1.61
N LYS A 57 -15.41 -7.86 1.06
CA LYS A 57 -15.09 -7.95 -0.37
C LYS A 57 -14.50 -6.66 -0.98
N VAL A 58 -14.09 -5.72 -0.17
CA VAL A 58 -13.45 -4.46 -0.61
C VAL A 58 -12.12 -4.26 0.10
N GLY A 59 -11.15 -3.64 -0.60
CA GLY A 59 -9.82 -3.42 -0.01
C GLY A 59 -8.96 -2.43 -0.78
N LEU A 60 -7.74 -2.23 -0.29
CA LEU A 60 -6.73 -1.40 -0.93
C LEU A 60 -5.97 -2.15 -2.03
N PRO A 61 -5.24 -1.45 -2.93
CA PRO A 61 -4.39 -2.11 -3.92
C PRO A 61 -3.50 -3.20 -3.32
N ILE A 62 -2.89 -2.94 -2.16
CA ILE A 62 -1.98 -3.89 -1.51
C ILE A 62 -2.71 -5.12 -0.95
N THR A 63 -3.87 -4.94 -0.32
CA THR A 63 -4.60 -6.07 0.29
C THR A 63 -5.30 -6.93 -0.74
N ILE A 64 -5.87 -6.34 -1.79
CA ILE A 64 -6.44 -7.10 -2.92
C ILE A 64 -5.34 -7.83 -3.69
N SER A 65 -4.18 -7.20 -3.93
CA SER A 65 -3.04 -7.85 -4.61
C SER A 65 -2.47 -9.03 -3.81
N ILE A 66 -2.37 -8.92 -2.48
CA ILE A 66 -1.96 -10.05 -1.62
C ILE A 66 -2.97 -11.18 -1.73
N LEU A 67 -4.26 -10.88 -1.60
CA LEU A 67 -5.32 -11.88 -1.69
C LEU A 67 -5.31 -12.58 -3.05
N TYR A 68 -5.21 -11.81 -4.12
CA TYR A 68 -5.15 -12.29 -5.50
C TYR A 68 -3.96 -13.24 -5.71
N ALA A 69 -2.76 -12.82 -5.32
CA ALA A 69 -1.55 -13.63 -5.46
C ALA A 69 -1.60 -14.92 -4.63
N GLU A 70 -2.13 -14.87 -3.41
CA GLU A 70 -2.26 -16.06 -2.55
C GLU A 70 -3.30 -17.05 -3.08
N ILE A 71 -4.39 -16.58 -3.68
CA ILE A 71 -5.40 -17.46 -4.29
C ILE A 71 -4.88 -18.06 -5.59
N ALA A 72 -4.14 -17.32 -6.40
CA ALA A 72 -3.50 -17.78 -7.63
C ALA A 72 -2.65 -19.03 -7.43
N LYS A 73 -1.98 -19.18 -6.28
CA LYS A 73 -1.15 -20.36 -5.96
C LYS A 73 -1.94 -21.68 -5.97
N PHE A 74 -3.24 -21.65 -5.65
CA PHE A 74 -4.07 -22.86 -5.64
C PHE A 74 -4.27 -23.49 -7.03
N VAL A 75 -4.11 -22.67 -8.07
CA VAL A 75 -4.22 -23.10 -9.49
C VAL A 75 -2.84 -23.17 -10.18
N GLY A 76 -1.75 -23.04 -9.40
CA GLY A 76 -0.39 -23.15 -9.92
C GLY A 76 0.16 -21.89 -10.59
N LEU A 77 -0.47 -20.73 -10.38
CA LEU A 77 0.07 -19.43 -10.79
C LEU A 77 0.90 -18.85 -9.65
N GLU A 78 2.18 -18.63 -9.90
CA GLU A 78 3.08 -17.90 -9.00
C GLU A 78 3.15 -16.44 -9.42
N LEU A 79 2.32 -15.60 -8.83
CA LEU A 79 2.28 -14.17 -9.06
C LEU A 79 3.19 -13.44 -8.06
N LYS A 80 3.95 -12.48 -8.55
CA LYS A 80 4.83 -11.64 -7.77
C LYS A 80 4.16 -10.31 -7.48
N ILE A 81 4.29 -9.82 -6.25
CA ILE A 81 3.78 -8.50 -5.89
C ILE A 81 4.81 -7.45 -6.30
N VAL A 82 4.32 -6.40 -6.94
CA VAL A 82 5.09 -5.26 -7.45
C VAL A 82 4.71 -4.01 -6.66
N GLY A 83 5.72 -3.37 -6.05
CA GLY A 83 5.54 -2.13 -5.30
C GLY A 83 5.58 -0.89 -6.21
N PHE A 84 4.70 -0.84 -7.19
CA PHE A 84 4.65 0.26 -8.15
C PHE A 84 4.50 1.63 -7.45
N PRO A 85 5.17 2.72 -7.95
CA PRO A 85 5.03 4.03 -7.34
C PRO A 85 3.56 4.49 -7.31
N GLY A 86 3.08 4.87 -6.13
CA GLY A 86 1.68 5.25 -5.91
C GLY A 86 0.65 4.10 -5.94
N HIS A 87 1.03 2.87 -6.35
CA HIS A 87 0.12 1.75 -6.52
C HIS A 87 0.75 0.39 -6.16
N VAL A 88 -0.04 -0.69 -6.12
CA VAL A 88 0.45 -2.06 -5.95
C VAL A 88 -0.14 -2.92 -7.06
N LEU A 89 0.74 -3.57 -7.79
CA LEU A 89 0.39 -4.44 -8.90
C LEU A 89 0.84 -5.88 -8.62
N VAL A 90 0.46 -6.81 -9.49
CA VAL A 90 1.03 -8.15 -9.51
C VAL A 90 1.55 -8.47 -10.91
N LYS A 91 2.61 -9.30 -10.99
CA LYS A 91 3.10 -9.79 -12.28
C LYS A 91 3.26 -11.30 -12.28
N TYR A 92 2.97 -11.91 -13.42
CA TYR A 92 3.31 -13.29 -13.71
C TYR A 92 4.70 -13.39 -14.36
N ASN A 93 4.97 -12.50 -15.31
CA ASN A 93 6.25 -12.31 -16.00
C ASN A 93 6.35 -10.86 -16.48
N GLU A 94 7.35 -10.55 -17.30
CA GLU A 94 7.56 -9.16 -17.77
C GLU A 94 6.49 -8.65 -18.76
N GLU A 95 5.68 -9.55 -19.34
CA GLU A 95 4.63 -9.22 -20.31
C GLU A 95 3.22 -9.23 -19.69
N MET A 96 3.07 -9.83 -18.51
CA MET A 96 1.78 -10.00 -17.82
C MET A 96 1.78 -9.28 -16.50
N ILE A 97 1.49 -7.98 -16.54
CA ILE A 97 1.31 -7.10 -15.39
C ILE A 97 -0.19 -6.89 -15.17
N LEU A 98 -0.66 -7.11 -13.97
CA LEU A 98 -2.09 -7.10 -13.64
C LEU A 98 -2.36 -6.11 -12.51
N ASP A 99 -3.52 -5.48 -12.56
CA ASP A 99 -4.05 -4.62 -11.51
C ASP A 99 -5.24 -5.27 -10.80
N PRO A 100 -5.04 -5.98 -9.69
CA PRO A 100 -6.13 -6.58 -8.94
C PRO A 100 -7.10 -5.59 -8.31
N PHE A 101 -6.69 -4.34 -8.10
CA PHE A 101 -7.56 -3.28 -7.57
C PHE A 101 -8.64 -2.88 -8.60
N TYR A 102 -8.30 -2.98 -9.87
CA TYR A 102 -9.23 -2.80 -11.01
C TYR A 102 -9.45 -4.15 -11.73
N ASP A 103 -10.05 -5.10 -11.01
CA ASP A 103 -10.56 -6.39 -11.48
C ASP A 103 -9.54 -7.29 -12.19
N GLY A 104 -8.26 -7.18 -11.84
CA GLY A 104 -7.18 -7.97 -12.46
C GLY A 104 -6.91 -7.60 -13.93
N ARG A 105 -7.18 -6.34 -14.30
CA ARG A 105 -6.91 -5.80 -15.64
C ARG A 105 -5.45 -6.00 -16.02
N LEU A 106 -5.19 -6.50 -17.22
CA LEU A 106 -3.86 -6.55 -17.82
C LEU A 106 -3.44 -5.14 -18.25
N LEU A 107 -2.21 -4.76 -17.87
CA LEU A 107 -1.66 -3.44 -18.15
C LEU A 107 -0.55 -3.50 -19.19
N ASP A 108 -0.52 -2.52 -20.08
CA ASP A 108 0.61 -2.22 -20.94
C ASP A 108 1.44 -1.03 -20.41
N VAL A 109 2.45 -0.61 -21.17
CA VAL A 109 3.34 0.49 -20.76
C VAL A 109 2.61 1.84 -20.68
N ASP A 110 1.64 2.05 -21.55
CA ASP A 110 0.86 3.29 -21.55
C ASP A 110 -0.06 3.35 -20.33
N ASP A 111 -0.69 2.23 -19.94
CA ASP A 111 -1.46 2.09 -18.70
C ASP A 111 -0.59 2.37 -17.46
N LEU A 112 0.65 1.84 -17.43
CA LEU A 112 1.59 2.07 -16.32
C LEU A 112 1.99 3.55 -16.23
N GLN A 113 2.20 4.21 -17.36
CA GLN A 113 2.47 5.65 -17.38
C GLN A 113 1.26 6.45 -16.90
N GLU A 114 0.02 6.09 -17.29
CA GLU A 114 -1.19 6.74 -16.79
C GLU A 114 -1.34 6.65 -15.26
N ILE A 115 -0.96 5.52 -14.65
CA ILE A 115 -0.94 5.38 -13.18
C ILE A 115 0.06 6.35 -12.56
N LEU A 116 1.25 6.51 -13.14
CA LEU A 116 2.25 7.46 -12.66
C LEU A 116 1.78 8.91 -12.82
N ASP A 117 1.23 9.25 -13.97
CA ASP A 117 0.75 10.61 -14.25
C ASP A 117 -0.34 11.02 -13.26
N ARG A 118 -1.27 10.12 -12.94
CA ARG A 118 -2.32 10.35 -11.95
C ARG A 118 -1.78 10.57 -10.53
N ASN A 119 -0.73 9.85 -10.16
CA ASN A 119 -0.19 9.90 -8.78
C ASN A 119 0.89 10.97 -8.59
N PHE A 120 1.53 11.44 -9.68
CA PHE A 120 2.69 12.34 -9.62
C PHE A 120 2.60 13.53 -10.59
N ASP A 121 1.38 13.87 -11.04
CA ASP A 121 1.13 15.04 -11.92
C ASP A 121 2.02 15.08 -13.18
N GLY A 122 2.31 13.89 -13.76
CA GLY A 122 3.16 13.76 -14.95
C GLY A 122 4.65 14.00 -14.73
N GLN A 123 5.11 14.05 -13.48
CA GLN A 123 6.53 14.33 -13.15
C GLN A 123 7.41 13.07 -13.14
N VAL A 124 6.82 11.88 -13.22
CA VAL A 124 7.54 10.60 -13.12
C VAL A 124 7.34 9.81 -14.41
N GLU A 125 8.43 9.56 -15.13
CA GLU A 125 8.43 8.68 -16.29
C GLU A 125 8.55 7.20 -15.85
N PHE A 126 7.85 6.31 -16.56
CA PHE A 126 7.93 4.88 -16.34
C PHE A 126 9.37 4.37 -16.51
N LYS A 127 9.77 3.48 -15.61
CA LYS A 127 11.04 2.75 -15.66
C LYS A 127 10.79 1.27 -15.39
N PRO A 128 11.44 0.35 -16.11
CA PRO A 128 11.27 -1.10 -15.90
C PRO A 128 11.51 -1.54 -14.45
N GLU A 129 12.42 -0.85 -13.72
CA GLU A 129 12.73 -1.14 -12.32
C GLU A 129 11.53 -0.95 -11.37
N PHE A 130 10.52 -0.16 -11.78
CA PHE A 130 9.27 -0.01 -11.03
C PHE A 130 8.44 -1.29 -10.98
N LEU A 131 8.76 -2.27 -11.85
CA LEU A 131 8.14 -3.59 -11.87
C LEU A 131 8.95 -4.65 -11.10
N ASP A 132 9.97 -4.27 -10.36
CA ASP A 132 10.71 -5.21 -9.53
C ASP A 132 9.83 -5.80 -8.42
N GLU A 133 10.05 -7.09 -8.16
CA GLU A 133 9.39 -7.79 -7.07
C GLU A 133 9.78 -7.19 -5.72
N VAL A 134 8.79 -6.88 -4.89
CA VAL A 134 9.06 -6.40 -3.54
C VAL A 134 9.20 -7.54 -2.54
N LYS A 135 10.12 -7.37 -1.60
CA LYS A 135 10.32 -8.32 -0.51
C LYS A 135 9.14 -8.26 0.49
N PRO A 136 8.84 -9.39 1.17
CA PRO A 136 7.75 -9.42 2.15
C PRO A 136 7.84 -8.34 3.23
N GLU A 137 9.05 -7.98 3.68
CA GLU A 137 9.26 -6.91 4.66
C GLU A 137 8.80 -5.55 4.12
N GLN A 138 9.06 -5.26 2.85
CA GLN A 138 8.64 -4.01 2.20
C GLN A 138 7.11 -3.94 2.05
N ILE A 139 6.46 -5.09 1.80
CA ILE A 139 5.00 -5.20 1.78
C ILE A 139 4.43 -4.83 3.15
N LEU A 140 4.96 -5.41 4.24
CA LEU A 140 4.51 -5.13 5.61
C LEU A 140 4.72 -3.67 6.00
N LEU A 141 5.87 -3.08 5.64
CA LEU A 141 6.14 -1.66 5.89
C LEU A 141 5.15 -0.76 5.13
N ARG A 142 4.86 -1.10 3.88
CA ARG A 142 3.87 -0.36 3.07
C ARG A 142 2.45 -0.48 3.66
N MET A 143 2.06 -1.68 4.12
CA MET A 143 0.79 -1.86 4.84
C MET A 143 0.73 -1.01 6.10
N ALA A 144 1.80 -0.96 6.89
CA ALA A 144 1.87 -0.14 8.09
C ALA A 144 1.73 1.36 7.77
N ARG A 145 2.38 1.85 6.69
CA ARG A 145 2.25 3.24 6.23
C ARG A 145 0.84 3.55 5.71
N ASN A 146 0.23 2.63 4.94
CA ASN A 146 -1.16 2.79 4.50
C ASN A 146 -2.12 2.89 5.70
N LEU A 147 -1.97 1.99 6.67
CA LEU A 147 -2.78 1.99 7.88
C LEU A 147 -2.57 3.26 8.72
N LYS A 148 -1.31 3.75 8.82
CA LYS A 148 -1.00 5.05 9.42
C LYS A 148 -1.79 6.16 8.73
N ASN A 149 -1.75 6.22 7.39
CA ASN A 149 -2.48 7.24 6.63
C ASN A 149 -4.00 7.16 6.87
N SER A 150 -4.57 5.95 6.87
CA SER A 150 -5.98 5.73 7.17
C SER A 150 -6.36 6.23 8.58
N TYR A 151 -5.54 5.97 9.59
CA TYR A 151 -5.79 6.48 10.94
C TYR A 151 -5.59 7.99 11.07
N VAL A 152 -4.65 8.59 10.32
CA VAL A 152 -4.49 10.05 10.26
C VAL A 152 -5.74 10.72 9.68
N GLN A 153 -6.26 10.20 8.57
CA GLN A 153 -7.48 10.70 7.94
C GLN A 153 -8.72 10.55 8.83
N SER A 154 -8.74 9.50 9.65
CA SER A 154 -9.80 9.24 10.63
C SER A 154 -9.58 9.98 11.96
N PHE A 155 -8.53 10.80 12.10
CA PHE A 155 -8.16 11.52 13.34
C PHE A 155 -7.86 10.62 14.54
N VAL A 156 -7.46 9.35 14.32
CA VAL A 156 -7.12 8.36 15.35
C VAL A 156 -5.60 8.31 15.54
N TYR A 157 -5.03 9.42 16.03
CA TYR A 157 -3.58 9.65 16.05
C TYR A 157 -2.79 8.67 16.91
N ASP A 158 -3.36 8.15 18.00
CA ASP A 158 -2.72 7.13 18.84
C ASP A 158 -2.46 5.83 18.07
N LYS A 159 -3.39 5.41 17.21
CA LYS A 159 -3.21 4.24 16.35
C LYS A 159 -2.25 4.54 15.19
N ALA A 160 -2.32 5.73 14.60
CA ALA A 160 -1.37 6.16 13.58
C ALA A 160 0.07 6.12 14.13
N LEU A 161 0.29 6.63 15.35
CA LEU A 161 1.59 6.61 16.01
C LEU A 161 2.12 5.18 16.24
N ARG A 162 1.25 4.22 16.58
CA ARG A 162 1.66 2.81 16.69
C ARG A 162 2.17 2.27 15.36
N CYS A 163 1.51 2.60 14.24
CA CYS A 163 1.98 2.20 12.91
C CYS A 163 3.35 2.80 12.58
N VAL A 164 3.56 4.09 12.85
CA VAL A 164 4.87 4.74 12.66
C VAL A 164 5.95 4.08 13.52
N ASN A 165 5.65 3.79 14.79
CA ASN A 165 6.61 3.10 15.66
C ASN A 165 6.96 1.69 15.16
N MET A 166 6.02 0.96 14.54
CA MET A 166 6.31 -0.33 13.89
C MET A 166 7.28 -0.16 12.71
N VAL A 167 7.07 0.86 11.87
CA VAL A 167 7.98 1.16 10.75
C VAL A 167 9.36 1.54 11.26
N LEU A 168 9.46 2.45 12.23
CA LEU A 168 10.74 2.90 12.80
C LEU A 168 11.49 1.81 13.58
N ALA A 169 10.81 0.77 14.07
CA ALA A 169 11.47 -0.40 14.66
C ALA A 169 12.25 -1.21 13.62
N VAL A 170 11.87 -1.15 12.34
CA VAL A 170 12.53 -1.86 11.22
C VAL A 170 13.44 -0.91 10.44
N GLN A 171 13.01 0.33 10.26
CA GLN A 171 13.72 1.40 9.52
C GLN A 171 13.89 2.64 10.40
N PRO A 172 14.83 2.63 11.38
CA PRO A 172 14.96 3.68 12.41
C PRO A 172 15.44 5.04 11.86
N GLU A 173 15.92 5.06 10.62
CA GLU A 173 16.44 6.27 9.96
C GLU A 173 15.56 6.73 8.77
N SER A 174 14.33 6.20 8.64
CA SER A 174 13.40 6.68 7.61
C SER A 174 13.00 8.12 7.90
N PRO A 175 13.39 9.10 7.05
CA PRO A 175 13.12 10.51 7.33
C PRO A 175 11.62 10.81 7.41
N GLU A 176 10.84 10.27 6.48
CA GLU A 176 9.39 10.49 6.42
C GLU A 176 8.68 9.96 7.67
N ASP A 177 9.07 8.77 8.16
CA ASP A 177 8.45 8.18 9.35
C ASP A 177 8.92 8.88 10.63
N ILE A 178 10.14 9.41 10.68
CA ILE A 178 10.65 10.28 11.77
C ILE A 178 9.84 11.58 11.82
N ARG A 179 9.65 12.26 10.67
CA ARG A 179 8.81 13.44 10.56
C ARG A 179 7.38 13.17 11.02
N ASP A 180 6.77 12.11 10.50
CA ASP A 180 5.40 11.73 10.81
C ASP A 180 5.22 11.44 12.30
N LYS A 181 6.22 10.81 12.94
CA LYS A 181 6.23 10.63 14.39
C LYS A 181 6.20 11.96 15.13
N GLY A 182 7.06 12.92 14.75
CA GLY A 182 7.09 14.24 15.36
C GLY A 182 5.73 14.96 15.22
N ILE A 183 5.10 14.91 14.04
CA ILE A 183 3.79 15.52 13.80
C ILE A 183 2.70 14.82 14.65
N LEU A 184 2.68 13.50 14.72
CA LEU A 184 1.70 12.74 15.48
C LEU A 184 1.84 12.96 16.99
N GLU A 185 3.07 13.07 17.51
CA GLU A 185 3.31 13.40 18.92
C GLU A 185 2.81 14.81 19.26
N GLU A 186 2.93 15.80 18.34
CA GLU A 186 2.32 17.13 18.53
C GLU A 186 0.78 17.01 18.58
N ARG A 187 0.17 16.26 17.69
CA ARG A 187 -1.30 16.03 17.72
C ARG A 187 -1.77 15.38 19.01
N LEU A 188 -0.92 14.59 19.65
CA LEU A 188 -1.18 13.93 20.92
C LEU A 188 -0.72 14.77 22.12
N GLN A 189 -0.29 16.03 21.91
CA GLN A 189 0.15 16.99 22.93
C GLN A 189 1.44 16.56 23.67
N ASN A 190 2.24 15.69 23.10
CA ASN A 190 3.54 15.27 23.64
C ASN A 190 4.66 16.17 23.10
N SER A 191 4.63 17.45 23.50
CA SER A 191 5.49 18.52 22.93
C SER A 191 7.00 18.22 22.97
N GLU A 192 7.51 17.62 24.04
CA GLU A 192 8.94 17.30 24.16
C GLU A 192 9.37 16.27 23.10
N ILE A 193 8.62 15.18 22.96
CA ILE A 193 8.91 14.12 21.99
C ILE A 193 8.72 14.66 20.57
N ALA A 194 7.68 15.46 20.34
CA ALA A 194 7.45 16.09 19.05
C ALA A 194 8.66 16.92 18.61
N LEU A 195 9.18 17.78 19.49
CA LEU A 195 10.37 18.60 19.22
C LEU A 195 11.61 17.75 18.94
N GLU A 196 11.82 16.66 19.69
CA GLU A 196 12.94 15.73 19.45
C GLU A 196 12.91 15.17 18.03
N TYR A 197 11.77 14.59 17.62
CA TYR A 197 11.65 13.94 16.31
C TYR A 197 11.62 14.93 15.15
N LEU A 198 11.00 16.10 15.30
CA LEU A 198 11.01 17.13 14.26
C LEU A 198 12.42 17.73 14.03
N ASN A 199 13.19 17.97 15.10
CA ASN A 199 14.58 18.40 14.95
C ASN A 199 15.43 17.31 14.31
N LYS A 200 15.28 16.04 14.74
CA LYS A 200 15.98 14.90 14.11
C LYS A 200 15.68 14.81 12.61
N TYR A 201 14.43 15.02 12.19
CA TYR A 201 14.07 15.05 10.78
C TYR A 201 14.83 16.14 10.00
N LEU A 202 14.90 17.36 10.53
CA LEU A 202 15.63 18.47 9.89
C LEU A 202 17.14 18.23 9.81
N GLU A 203 17.72 17.50 10.79
CA GLU A 203 19.13 17.10 10.75
C GLU A 203 19.41 16.08 9.64
N ILE A 204 18.51 15.10 9.45
CA ILE A 204 18.68 14.03 8.45
C ILE A 204 18.35 14.55 7.05
N ASN A 205 17.35 15.42 6.91
CA ASN A 205 16.85 15.89 5.63
C ASN A 205 16.73 17.43 5.57
N PRO A 206 17.87 18.15 5.63
CA PRO A 206 17.87 19.62 5.75
C PRO A 206 17.36 20.37 4.52
N ASN A 207 17.23 19.69 3.38
CA ASN A 207 16.77 20.27 2.11
C ASN A 207 15.41 19.73 1.66
N ALA A 208 14.63 19.15 2.57
CA ALA A 208 13.30 18.67 2.24
C ALA A 208 12.36 19.83 1.87
N GLU A 209 11.41 19.56 0.97
CA GLU A 209 10.45 20.57 0.50
C GLU A 209 9.57 21.12 1.62
N ASP A 210 9.36 20.38 2.70
CA ASP A 210 8.51 20.74 3.83
C ASP A 210 9.28 21.32 5.03
N VAL A 211 10.56 21.68 4.89
CA VAL A 211 11.40 22.25 5.97
C VAL A 211 10.75 23.47 6.60
N ASP A 212 10.24 24.40 5.80
CA ASP A 212 9.62 25.64 6.31
C ASP A 212 8.39 25.33 7.17
N PHE A 213 7.54 24.39 6.73
CA PHE A 213 6.39 23.93 7.50
C PHE A 213 6.82 23.33 8.85
N ILE A 214 7.83 22.48 8.84
CA ILE A 214 8.35 21.84 10.07
C ILE A 214 8.94 22.87 11.03
N LEU A 215 9.68 23.88 10.52
CA LEU A 215 10.21 24.97 11.34
C LEU A 215 9.09 25.81 11.99
N GLU A 216 8.02 26.10 11.25
CA GLU A 216 6.85 26.79 11.79
C GLU A 216 6.16 25.97 12.89
N LEU A 217 5.99 24.66 12.67
CA LEU A 217 5.43 23.76 13.68
C LEU A 217 6.26 23.75 14.96
N ILE A 218 7.59 23.64 14.85
CA ILE A 218 8.52 23.71 16.01
C ILE A 218 8.35 25.04 16.75
N ARG A 219 8.27 26.18 16.05
CA ARG A 219 8.05 27.50 16.68
C ARG A 219 6.72 27.55 17.43
N SER A 220 5.64 27.02 16.79
CA SER A 220 4.31 26.94 17.42
C SER A 220 4.33 26.12 18.70
N ILE A 221 4.99 24.96 18.70
CA ILE A 221 5.10 24.10 19.88
C ILE A 221 5.83 24.85 21.02
N LYS A 222 6.98 25.48 20.70
CA LYS A 222 7.77 26.25 21.67
C LYS A 222 7.05 27.45 22.25
N SER A 223 6.10 28.04 21.53
CA SER A 223 5.34 29.20 22.01
C SER A 223 4.16 28.82 22.91
N LYS A 224 3.72 27.55 22.92
CA LYS A 224 2.63 27.03 23.74
C LYS A 224 3.10 26.52 25.12
N ASN A 225 4.41 26.27 25.24
CA ASN A 225 5.07 25.82 26.47
C ASN A 225 5.76 26.98 27.19
#